data_1120a59ee6f9fa1cdb5923557c070a23
#
_entry.id   1120a59ee6f9fa1cdb5923557c070a23
#
_cell.length_a   1.000
_cell.length_b   1.000
_cell.length_c   1.000
_cell.angle_alpha   90.00
_cell.angle_beta   90.00
_cell.angle_gamma   90.00
#
_symmetry.space_group_name_H-M   'P 1'
#
loop_
_entity.id
_entity.type
_entity.pdbx_description
1 polymer ?
#
loop_
_entity_poly.entity_id
_entity_poly.type
_entity_poly.pdbx_seq_one_letter_code
_entity_poly.pdbx_strand_id
1 'polypeptide(L)'
;MTHNVKSELRRSMDAIHFSGDDKERMVALLMSAEAPRQRRSGKKLLLLALAATLVVGALTGAAVFTRWSRSAQTAYNPPQQVKEQAEKSGLSVMLEDKQKETAPGEVLSATDQGITITAVQSIVDSYGADLFFRVEGFTLPEGRNPELFWDRDDVTIDGSTEFHSSMTGWFYDGTTRNEAGEWVYASNGQPVEFGNDKYQSAIYQWVANDGSLEYQMNIRFRDNGEHYWGKEFSIHFNGIGVGAEKGGIMEEPLVSGSWDLHWTLTGADSTKNSVTLTPNMEIGDSGLTLLEAEVGQKTIRAVYQSDHDWDGWKQLEMLSPGLYQICMKDGSAVRVVPTQENYARWEAERICEVTYETFDGILDVSALDSLAYDKGSEIGADGKRVHTFDYIPIS
;
A
#
# COMPACT_ATOMS: atom_id res chain seq x y z
N MET A 1 -46.19 3.65 8.00
CA MET A 1 -44.78 4.08 8.09
C MET A 1 -43.78 3.13 7.38
N THR A 2 -44.16 1.89 7.07
CA THR A 2 -43.26 0.87 6.50
C THR A 2 -42.96 1.02 4.99
N HIS A 3 -43.80 1.73 4.23
CA HIS A 3 -43.62 1.85 2.76
C HIS A 3 -42.49 2.84 2.36
N ASN A 4 -42.19 3.81 3.20
CA ASN A 4 -41.19 4.86 2.90
C ASN A 4 -39.76 4.36 3.12
N VAL A 5 -39.55 3.58 4.18
CA VAL A 5 -38.22 3.03 4.53
C VAL A 5 -37.72 2.05 3.46
N LYS A 6 -38.59 1.21 2.91
CA LYS A 6 -38.24 0.24 1.87
C LYS A 6 -37.82 0.93 0.56
N SER A 7 -38.48 2.02 0.21
CA SER A 7 -38.14 2.78 -1.02
C SER A 7 -36.86 3.62 -0.87
N GLU A 8 -36.58 4.15 0.31
CA GLU A 8 -35.33 4.86 0.61
C GLU A 8 -34.16 3.89 0.67
N LEU A 9 -34.34 2.74 1.32
CA LEU A 9 -33.31 1.70 1.37
C LEU A 9 -32.97 1.18 -0.03
N ARG A 10 -33.97 0.91 -0.89
CA ARG A 10 -33.75 0.55 -2.29
C ARG A 10 -32.97 1.61 -3.05
N ARG A 11 -33.32 2.89 -2.89
CA ARG A 11 -32.67 3.99 -3.58
C ARG A 11 -31.20 4.14 -3.12
N SER A 12 -30.92 3.94 -1.84
CA SER A 12 -29.56 3.94 -1.29
C SER A 12 -28.76 2.73 -1.77
N MET A 13 -29.39 1.53 -1.90
CA MET A 13 -28.75 0.33 -2.43
C MET A 13 -28.55 0.38 -3.95
N ASP A 14 -29.36 1.12 -4.69
CA ASP A 14 -29.22 1.33 -6.13
C ASP A 14 -28.05 2.28 -6.47
N ALA A 15 -27.61 3.10 -5.51
CA ALA A 15 -26.40 3.90 -5.63
C ALA A 15 -25.11 3.07 -5.43
N ILE A 16 -25.23 1.84 -4.91
CA ILE A 16 -24.11 0.91 -4.72
C ILE A 16 -24.28 -0.19 -5.78
N HIS A 17 -23.25 -0.45 -6.58
CA HIS A 17 -23.30 -1.43 -7.67
C HIS A 17 -23.33 -2.89 -7.16
N PHE A 18 -24.42 -3.27 -6.51
CA PHE A 18 -24.70 -4.67 -6.21
C PHE A 18 -25.58 -5.30 -7.30
N SER A 19 -25.44 -6.61 -7.51
CA SER A 19 -26.36 -7.35 -8.38
C SER A 19 -27.80 -7.24 -7.85
N GLY A 20 -28.79 -7.38 -8.73
CA GLY A 20 -30.21 -7.32 -8.35
C GLY A 20 -30.55 -8.32 -7.24
N ASP A 21 -29.99 -9.52 -7.30
CA ASP A 21 -30.22 -10.62 -6.36
C ASP A 21 -29.61 -10.34 -4.97
N ASP A 22 -28.46 -9.71 -4.90
CA ASP A 22 -27.83 -9.34 -3.63
C ASP A 22 -28.60 -8.25 -2.91
N LYS A 23 -29.12 -7.28 -3.66
CA LYS A 23 -30.01 -6.22 -3.12
C LYS A 23 -31.31 -6.79 -2.54
N GLU A 24 -31.93 -7.75 -3.23
CA GLU A 24 -33.17 -8.40 -2.75
C GLU A 24 -32.93 -9.28 -1.53
N ARG A 25 -31.81 -10.03 -1.48
CA ARG A 25 -31.39 -10.80 -0.31
C ARG A 25 -31.16 -9.92 0.92
N MET A 26 -30.48 -8.80 0.76
CA MET A 26 -30.18 -7.88 1.85
C MET A 26 -31.42 -7.18 2.38
N VAL A 27 -32.33 -6.77 1.50
CA VAL A 27 -33.64 -6.24 1.90
C VAL A 27 -34.48 -7.30 2.63
N ALA A 28 -34.48 -8.56 2.18
CA ALA A 28 -35.20 -9.66 2.82
C ALA A 28 -34.62 -9.96 4.23
N LEU A 29 -33.30 -9.94 4.39
CA LEU A 29 -32.62 -10.09 5.69
C LEU A 29 -32.95 -8.96 6.67
N LEU A 30 -32.95 -7.71 6.21
CA LEU A 30 -33.29 -6.55 7.03
C LEU A 30 -34.79 -6.54 7.42
N MET A 31 -35.68 -7.01 6.53
CA MET A 31 -37.13 -7.10 6.81
C MET A 31 -37.48 -8.31 7.68
N SER A 32 -36.68 -9.40 7.65
CA SER A 32 -36.86 -10.56 8.53
C SER A 32 -36.42 -10.30 9.97
N ALA A 33 -35.56 -9.28 10.19
CA ALA A 33 -35.16 -8.84 11.52
C ALA A 33 -36.25 -8.07 12.30
N GLU A 34 -37.39 -7.77 11.70
CA GLU A 34 -38.48 -6.97 12.28
C GLU A 34 -39.57 -7.74 13.00
N ALA A 35 -39.44 -9.02 13.36
CA ALA A 35 -40.41 -9.69 14.22
C ALA A 35 -39.79 -10.76 15.12
N PRO A 36 -39.87 -10.67 16.43
CA PRO A 36 -41.15 -10.77 17.15
C PRO A 36 -41.34 -9.77 18.29
N ARG A 37 -42.60 -9.34 18.48
CA ARG A 37 -43.07 -8.65 19.68
C ARG A 37 -42.95 -9.56 20.90
N GLN A 38 -41.90 -9.39 21.70
CA GLN A 38 -41.92 -9.77 23.11
C GLN A 38 -41.19 -8.73 23.94
N ARG A 39 -41.93 -8.15 24.90
CA ARG A 39 -41.43 -7.26 25.93
C ARG A 39 -40.25 -7.90 26.68
N ARG A 40 -39.02 -7.44 26.43
CA ARG A 40 -37.89 -7.65 27.35
C ARG A 40 -36.81 -6.61 27.14
N SER A 41 -36.56 -5.84 28.23
CA SER A 41 -35.32 -5.16 28.64
C SER A 41 -34.63 -4.24 27.63
N GLY A 42 -34.48 -2.97 27.97
CA GLY A 42 -33.84 -1.89 27.16
C GLY A 42 -32.39 -2.15 26.70
N LYS A 43 -31.72 -3.18 27.23
CA LYS A 43 -30.39 -3.58 26.78
C LYS A 43 -30.38 -4.26 25.40
N LYS A 44 -31.47 -4.93 25.03
CA LYS A 44 -31.58 -5.56 23.68
C LYS A 44 -31.92 -4.56 22.59
N LEU A 45 -32.61 -3.49 22.90
CA LEU A 45 -32.87 -2.38 21.97
C LEU A 45 -31.58 -1.59 21.67
N LEU A 46 -30.70 -1.44 22.67
CA LEU A 46 -29.39 -0.80 22.49
C LEU A 46 -28.46 -1.63 21.59
N LEU A 47 -28.46 -2.96 21.74
CA LEU A 47 -27.70 -3.88 20.89
C LEU A 47 -28.21 -3.93 19.46
N LEU A 48 -29.52 -3.84 19.25
CA LEU A 48 -30.13 -3.77 17.90
C LEU A 48 -29.86 -2.41 17.23
N ALA A 49 -29.85 -1.32 17.98
CA ALA A 49 -29.48 0.00 17.47
C ALA A 49 -27.97 0.05 17.14
N LEU A 50 -27.10 -0.59 17.95
CA LEU A 50 -25.66 -0.71 17.67
C LEU A 50 -25.40 -1.58 16.43
N ALA A 51 -26.13 -2.70 16.27
CA ALA A 51 -26.03 -3.53 15.08
C ALA A 51 -26.50 -2.81 13.80
N ALA A 52 -27.61 -2.05 13.90
CA ALA A 52 -28.09 -1.23 12.80
C ALA A 52 -27.13 -0.08 12.45
N THR A 53 -26.49 0.55 13.43
CA THR A 53 -25.47 1.58 13.20
C THR A 53 -24.17 0.98 12.62
N LEU A 54 -23.78 -0.22 13.01
CA LEU A 54 -22.65 -0.93 12.41
C LEU A 54 -22.93 -1.35 10.96
N VAL A 55 -24.15 -1.81 10.65
CA VAL A 55 -24.54 -2.17 9.29
C VAL A 55 -24.68 -0.92 8.40
N VAL A 56 -25.23 0.18 8.91
CA VAL A 56 -25.28 1.47 8.17
C VAL A 56 -23.89 2.07 8.04
N GLY A 57 -23.04 1.97 9.07
CA GLY A 57 -21.63 2.36 9.01
C GLY A 57 -20.84 1.53 7.99
N ALA A 58 -21.06 0.22 7.94
CA ALA A 58 -20.45 -0.66 6.94
C ALA A 58 -20.94 -0.37 5.51
N LEU A 59 -22.23 -0.03 5.33
CA LEU A 59 -22.81 0.28 4.02
C LEU A 59 -22.39 1.68 3.51
N THR A 60 -22.24 2.65 4.40
CA THR A 60 -21.69 3.97 4.04
C THR A 60 -20.17 3.89 3.85
N GLY A 61 -19.48 3.04 4.62
CA GLY A 61 -18.07 2.71 4.42
C GLY A 61 -17.81 2.07 3.06
N ALA A 62 -18.63 1.10 2.63
CA ALA A 62 -18.45 0.43 1.33
C ALA A 62 -18.50 1.39 0.12
N ALA A 63 -19.20 2.52 0.23
CA ALA A 63 -19.22 3.54 -0.83
C ALA A 63 -17.91 4.37 -0.88
N VAL A 64 -17.18 4.46 0.22
CA VAL A 64 -15.85 5.10 0.29
C VAL A 64 -14.75 4.10 -0.09
N PHE A 65 -14.98 2.80 0.13
CA PHE A 65 -14.02 1.71 -0.15
C PHE A 65 -13.61 1.54 -1.62
N THR A 66 -14.42 2.01 -2.55
CA THR A 66 -14.18 1.82 -3.99
C THR A 66 -13.22 2.86 -4.58
N ARG A 67 -12.69 3.79 -3.78
CA ARG A 67 -11.82 4.86 -4.28
C ARG A 67 -10.38 4.44 -4.51
N TRP A 68 -9.80 3.64 -3.60
CA TRP A 68 -8.41 3.19 -3.77
C TRP A 68 -8.27 2.28 -4.99
N SER A 69 -7.21 2.47 -5.76
CA SER A 69 -6.87 1.56 -6.86
C SER A 69 -6.72 0.13 -6.32
N ARG A 70 -7.00 -0.88 -7.13
CA ARG A 70 -6.90 -2.29 -6.71
C ARG A 70 -5.49 -2.64 -6.30
N SER A 71 -4.49 -2.14 -7.03
CA SER A 71 -3.08 -2.31 -6.73
C SER A 71 -2.71 -1.70 -5.39
N ALA A 72 -3.11 -0.45 -5.09
CA ALA A 72 -2.87 0.18 -3.80
C ALA A 72 -3.59 -0.55 -2.66
N GLN A 73 -4.82 -0.98 -2.90
CA GLN A 73 -5.58 -1.74 -1.92
C GLN A 73 -4.94 -3.09 -1.59
N THR A 74 -4.37 -3.76 -2.60
CA THR A 74 -3.66 -5.03 -2.41
C THR A 74 -2.31 -4.83 -1.74
N ALA A 75 -1.55 -3.81 -2.17
CA ALA A 75 -0.22 -3.53 -1.62
C ALA A 75 -0.26 -3.23 -0.11
N TYR A 76 -1.29 -2.52 0.34
CA TYR A 76 -1.35 -2.05 1.72
C TYR A 76 -2.47 -2.68 2.55
N ASN A 77 -3.52 -3.19 1.93
CA ASN A 77 -4.70 -3.80 2.55
C ASN A 77 -5.10 -3.20 3.92
N PRO A 78 -5.10 -1.87 4.09
CA PRO A 78 -5.32 -1.27 5.39
C PRO A 78 -6.79 -1.38 5.81
N PRO A 79 -7.07 -1.49 7.13
CA PRO A 79 -8.42 -1.34 7.66
C PRO A 79 -9.03 -0.01 7.25
N GLN A 80 -10.37 0.06 7.20
CA GLN A 80 -11.09 1.26 6.76
C GLN A 80 -10.67 2.53 7.52
N GLN A 81 -10.58 2.45 8.84
CA GLN A 81 -10.18 3.57 9.67
C GLN A 81 -8.80 4.12 9.29
N VAL A 82 -7.87 3.23 8.95
CA VAL A 82 -6.50 3.59 8.54
C VAL A 82 -6.50 4.24 7.15
N LYS A 83 -7.36 3.78 6.22
CA LYS A 83 -7.56 4.45 4.91
C LYS A 83 -8.03 5.89 5.08
N GLU A 84 -9.06 6.09 5.90
CA GLU A 84 -9.61 7.42 6.19
C GLU A 84 -8.56 8.33 6.85
N GLN A 85 -7.72 7.79 7.73
CA GLN A 85 -6.61 8.53 8.31
C GLN A 85 -5.55 8.89 7.27
N ALA A 86 -5.17 7.96 6.38
CA ALA A 86 -4.20 8.18 5.32
C ALA A 86 -4.67 9.26 4.33
N GLU A 87 -5.94 9.24 3.95
CA GLU A 87 -6.55 10.29 3.12
C GLU A 87 -6.60 11.64 3.86
N LYS A 88 -7.03 11.63 5.11
CA LYS A 88 -7.14 12.85 5.92
C LYS A 88 -5.79 13.48 6.25
N SER A 89 -4.75 12.68 6.43
CA SER A 89 -3.38 13.17 6.64
C SER A 89 -2.72 13.67 5.36
N GLY A 90 -3.28 13.35 4.19
CA GLY A 90 -2.70 13.63 2.88
C GLY A 90 -1.67 12.57 2.44
N LEU A 91 -1.46 11.50 3.22
CA LEU A 91 -0.58 10.40 2.82
C LEU A 91 -1.08 9.75 1.52
N SER A 92 -2.36 9.49 1.42
CA SER A 92 -3.01 8.96 0.21
C SER A 92 -3.88 10.03 -0.45
N VAL A 93 -3.68 10.24 -1.74
CA VAL A 93 -4.43 11.21 -2.54
C VAL A 93 -5.00 10.53 -3.78
N MET A 94 -6.31 10.63 -3.96
CA MET A 94 -6.99 10.18 -5.18
C MET A 94 -6.87 11.25 -6.26
N LEU A 95 -6.01 11.01 -7.25
CA LEU A 95 -5.74 11.94 -8.34
C LEU A 95 -6.89 12.02 -9.34
N GLU A 96 -7.64 10.93 -9.53
CA GLU A 96 -8.84 10.92 -10.39
C GLU A 96 -9.93 11.89 -9.89
N ASP A 97 -10.10 12.02 -8.59
CA ASP A 97 -11.06 12.97 -8.01
C ASP A 97 -10.62 14.44 -8.31
N LYS A 98 -9.31 14.68 -8.39
CA LYS A 98 -8.74 15.98 -8.76
C LYS A 98 -8.86 16.32 -10.24
N GLN A 99 -9.05 15.35 -11.13
CA GLN A 99 -9.19 15.62 -12.57
C GLN A 99 -10.32 16.62 -12.90
N LYS A 100 -11.33 16.72 -12.04
CA LYS A 100 -12.43 17.68 -12.19
C LYS A 100 -12.08 19.09 -11.70
N GLU A 101 -11.01 19.22 -10.91
CA GLU A 101 -10.54 20.43 -10.24
C GLU A 101 -9.05 20.68 -10.52
N THR A 102 -8.49 20.09 -11.59
CA THR A 102 -7.07 20.18 -11.95
C THR A 102 -6.63 21.64 -11.96
N ALA A 103 -5.53 21.92 -11.26
CA ALA A 103 -4.89 23.23 -11.32
C ALA A 103 -4.45 23.52 -12.77
N PRO A 104 -4.49 24.76 -13.23
CA PRO A 104 -4.02 25.11 -14.55
C PRO A 104 -2.59 24.61 -14.77
N GLY A 105 -2.40 23.72 -15.75
CA GLY A 105 -1.09 23.17 -16.10
C GLY A 105 -0.85 21.73 -15.65
N GLU A 106 -1.69 21.11 -14.81
CA GLU A 106 -1.54 19.71 -14.46
C GLU A 106 -2.11 18.78 -15.55
N VAL A 107 -1.42 17.67 -15.84
CA VAL A 107 -1.82 16.63 -16.79
C VAL A 107 -1.78 15.27 -16.08
N LEU A 108 -2.95 14.81 -15.64
CA LEU A 108 -3.09 13.52 -14.96
C LEU A 108 -3.42 12.36 -15.89
N SER A 109 -3.73 12.63 -17.16
CA SER A 109 -4.08 11.63 -18.15
C SER A 109 -3.56 12.05 -19.52
N ALA A 110 -2.93 11.12 -20.23
CA ALA A 110 -2.43 11.33 -21.58
C ALA A 110 -2.90 10.19 -22.48
N THR A 111 -3.22 10.51 -23.75
CA THR A 111 -3.67 9.52 -24.75
C THR A 111 -2.80 9.64 -25.98
N ASP A 112 -2.18 8.53 -26.38
CA ASP A 112 -1.48 8.39 -27.65
C ASP A 112 -1.68 6.97 -28.20
N GLN A 113 -1.63 6.79 -29.53
CA GLN A 113 -1.83 5.52 -30.22
C GLN A 113 -3.10 4.75 -29.80
N GLY A 114 -4.13 5.44 -29.33
CA GLY A 114 -5.37 4.83 -28.82
C GLY A 114 -5.26 4.23 -27.41
N ILE A 115 -4.14 4.44 -26.74
CA ILE A 115 -3.89 4.01 -25.35
C ILE A 115 -3.91 5.23 -24.45
N THR A 116 -4.61 5.11 -23.32
CA THR A 116 -4.68 6.17 -22.31
C THR A 116 -3.99 5.71 -21.04
N ILE A 117 -3.06 6.52 -20.53
CA ILE A 117 -2.42 6.33 -19.23
C ILE A 117 -2.90 7.44 -18.30
N THR A 118 -3.44 7.06 -17.15
CA THR A 118 -4.01 7.98 -16.15
C THR A 118 -3.37 7.76 -14.79
N ALA A 119 -2.83 8.78 -14.16
CA ALA A 119 -2.45 8.76 -12.76
C ALA A 119 -3.70 8.76 -11.88
N VAL A 120 -3.91 7.70 -11.09
CA VAL A 120 -5.17 7.50 -10.34
C VAL A 120 -5.06 7.75 -8.86
N GLN A 121 -3.88 7.45 -8.29
CA GLN A 121 -3.64 7.59 -6.85
C GLN A 121 -2.15 7.82 -6.58
N SER A 122 -1.84 8.54 -5.51
CA SER A 122 -0.50 8.63 -4.94
C SER A 122 -0.54 8.37 -3.43
N ILE A 123 0.50 7.70 -2.91
CA ILE A 123 0.76 7.52 -1.49
C ILE A 123 2.18 8.01 -1.24
N VAL A 124 2.30 9.16 -0.58
CA VAL A 124 3.56 9.91 -0.51
C VAL A 124 3.84 10.38 0.90
N ASP A 125 5.05 10.09 1.40
CA ASP A 125 5.59 10.62 2.64
C ASP A 125 6.98 11.25 2.43
N SER A 126 7.68 11.59 3.51
CA SER A 126 9.02 12.21 3.46
C SER A 126 10.09 11.33 2.83
N TYR A 127 9.88 10.02 2.70
CA TYR A 127 10.91 9.05 2.33
C TYR A 127 10.65 8.38 0.99
N GLY A 128 9.42 8.48 0.47
CA GLY A 128 9.10 7.87 -0.80
C GLY A 128 7.69 8.14 -1.31
N ALA A 129 7.48 7.76 -2.55
CA ALA A 129 6.21 7.85 -3.25
C ALA A 129 5.85 6.50 -3.89
N ASP A 130 4.61 6.08 -3.73
CA ASP A 130 3.98 5.05 -4.52
C ASP A 130 2.91 5.70 -5.39
N LEU A 131 3.07 5.57 -6.68
CA LEU A 131 2.23 6.18 -7.70
C LEU A 131 1.50 5.06 -8.44
N PHE A 132 0.21 5.22 -8.63
CA PHE A 132 -0.65 4.23 -9.25
C PHE A 132 -1.27 4.80 -10.51
N PHE A 133 -1.17 4.03 -11.59
CA PHE A 133 -1.64 4.41 -12.92
C PHE A 133 -2.63 3.38 -13.45
N ARG A 134 -3.62 3.84 -14.21
CA ARG A 134 -4.49 3.00 -15.01
C ARG A 134 -4.10 3.14 -16.48
N VAL A 135 -4.04 2.00 -17.17
CA VAL A 135 -3.75 1.92 -18.60
C VAL A 135 -4.96 1.31 -19.31
N GLU A 136 -5.51 2.01 -20.27
CA GLU A 136 -6.67 1.63 -21.05
C GLU A 136 -6.34 1.61 -22.54
N GLY A 137 -7.02 0.77 -23.31
CA GLY A 137 -6.85 0.68 -24.77
C GLY A 137 -5.73 -0.25 -25.24
N PHE A 138 -4.87 -0.76 -24.35
CA PHE A 138 -3.85 -1.75 -24.70
C PHE A 138 -4.42 -3.17 -24.62
N THR A 139 -4.27 -3.94 -25.70
CA THR A 139 -4.64 -5.36 -25.72
C THR A 139 -3.43 -6.21 -25.38
N LEU A 140 -3.42 -6.77 -24.16
CA LEU A 140 -2.34 -7.66 -23.72
C LEU A 140 -2.40 -8.99 -24.48
N PRO A 141 -1.32 -9.42 -25.18
CA PRO A 141 -1.25 -10.74 -25.78
C PRO A 141 -1.38 -11.86 -24.74
N GLU A 142 -2.08 -12.94 -25.10
CA GLU A 142 -2.33 -14.07 -24.20
C GLU A 142 -1.02 -14.69 -23.67
N GLY A 143 -0.99 -14.96 -22.36
CA GLY A 143 0.15 -15.58 -21.68
C GLY A 143 1.38 -14.70 -21.55
N ARG A 144 1.28 -13.40 -21.86
CA ARG A 144 2.39 -12.45 -21.72
C ARG A 144 2.18 -11.54 -20.51
N ASN A 145 3.30 -11.11 -19.91
CA ASN A 145 3.31 -10.12 -18.84
C ASN A 145 3.38 -8.72 -19.46
N PRO A 146 2.56 -7.77 -19.02
CA PRO A 146 2.64 -6.39 -19.52
C PRO A 146 3.89 -5.68 -19.01
N GLU A 147 4.41 -4.75 -19.81
CA GLU A 147 5.54 -3.89 -19.48
C GLU A 147 5.27 -2.46 -19.93
N LEU A 148 5.63 -1.47 -19.09
CA LEU A 148 5.56 -0.06 -19.43
C LEU A 148 6.99 0.50 -19.49
N PHE A 149 7.33 1.16 -20.61
CA PHE A 149 8.70 1.59 -20.91
C PHE A 149 8.88 3.06 -20.54
N TRP A 150 9.92 3.32 -19.79
CA TRP A 150 10.40 4.63 -19.37
C TRP A 150 11.85 4.53 -18.93
N ASP A 151 12.60 5.61 -19.04
CA ASP A 151 13.97 5.71 -18.58
C ASP A 151 14.05 6.51 -17.27
N ARG A 152 15.17 6.40 -16.58
CA ARG A 152 15.39 7.12 -15.31
C ARG A 152 15.22 8.63 -15.49
N ASP A 153 15.69 9.18 -16.60
CA ASP A 153 15.67 10.60 -16.89
C ASP A 153 14.28 11.11 -17.33
N ASP A 154 13.35 10.18 -17.58
CA ASP A 154 11.95 10.48 -17.89
C ASP A 154 11.13 10.86 -16.64
N VAL A 155 11.72 10.70 -15.43
CA VAL A 155 11.05 11.01 -14.16
C VAL A 155 11.76 12.17 -13.48
N THR A 156 11.02 13.26 -13.25
CA THR A 156 11.60 14.48 -12.64
C THR A 156 10.73 15.05 -11.52
N ILE A 157 11.37 15.76 -10.58
CA ILE A 157 10.72 16.67 -9.64
C ILE A 157 11.34 18.07 -9.82
N ASP A 158 10.51 19.07 -10.14
CA ASP A 158 10.93 20.43 -10.53
C ASP A 158 12.04 20.39 -11.62
N GLY A 159 11.92 19.44 -12.57
CA GLY A 159 12.87 19.24 -13.66
C GLY A 159 14.19 18.58 -13.27
N SER A 160 14.39 18.14 -12.02
CA SER A 160 15.59 17.43 -11.56
C SER A 160 15.35 15.92 -11.53
N THR A 161 16.37 15.14 -11.89
CA THR A 161 16.42 13.67 -11.78
C THR A 161 17.19 13.18 -10.54
N GLU A 162 17.75 14.10 -9.73
CA GLU A 162 18.65 13.76 -8.62
C GLU A 162 17.96 13.53 -7.27
N PHE A 163 16.63 13.44 -7.25
CA PHE A 163 15.83 13.36 -6.03
C PHE A 163 15.70 11.96 -5.44
N HIS A 164 16.02 10.90 -6.17
CA HIS A 164 15.71 9.53 -5.77
C HIS A 164 16.96 8.66 -5.54
N SER A 165 16.86 7.68 -4.64
CA SER A 165 17.83 6.61 -4.44
C SER A 165 17.54 5.40 -5.33
N SER A 166 16.25 5.06 -5.50
CA SER A 166 15.80 3.98 -6.39
C SER A 166 14.40 4.27 -6.94
N MET A 167 14.13 3.77 -8.14
CA MET A 167 12.82 3.74 -8.75
C MET A 167 12.58 2.35 -9.34
N THR A 168 11.37 1.83 -9.16
CA THR A 168 10.92 0.56 -9.74
C THR A 168 9.47 0.68 -10.14
N GLY A 169 9.06 -0.07 -11.17
CA GLY A 169 7.67 -0.10 -11.60
C GLY A 169 7.28 -1.49 -12.06
N TRP A 170 6.01 -1.84 -11.88
CA TRP A 170 5.45 -3.13 -12.30
C TRP A 170 3.94 -3.04 -12.46
N PHE A 171 3.40 -3.89 -13.29
CA PHE A 171 1.95 -4.06 -13.38
C PHE A 171 1.42 -4.90 -12.23
N TYR A 172 0.21 -4.59 -11.79
CA TYR A 172 -0.51 -5.35 -10.79
C TYR A 172 -1.01 -6.66 -11.40
N ASP A 173 -0.64 -7.77 -10.80
CA ASP A 173 -0.85 -9.13 -11.30
C ASP A 173 -2.24 -9.72 -11.01
N GLY A 174 -3.11 -8.96 -10.36
CA GLY A 174 -4.47 -9.38 -10.01
C GLY A 174 -4.56 -10.30 -8.81
N THR A 175 -3.46 -10.51 -8.06
CA THR A 175 -3.46 -11.37 -6.88
C THR A 175 -3.50 -10.57 -5.58
N THR A 176 -3.98 -11.21 -4.52
CA THR A 176 -3.98 -10.66 -3.15
C THR A 176 -3.84 -11.81 -2.14
N ARG A 177 -3.75 -11.48 -0.85
CA ARG A 177 -3.79 -12.48 0.21
C ARG A 177 -5.15 -12.48 0.90
N ASN A 178 -5.67 -13.66 1.18
CA ASN A 178 -6.86 -13.83 2.01
C ASN A 178 -6.50 -13.73 3.51
N GLU A 179 -7.51 -13.82 4.38
CA GLU A 179 -7.32 -13.77 5.85
C GLU A 179 -6.39 -14.88 6.39
N ALA A 180 -6.29 -16.01 5.69
CA ALA A 180 -5.36 -17.10 6.04
C ALA A 180 -3.93 -16.85 5.52
N GLY A 181 -3.67 -15.76 4.79
CA GLY A 181 -2.38 -15.43 4.19
C GLY A 181 -2.09 -16.17 2.88
N GLU A 182 -3.07 -16.84 2.29
CA GLU A 182 -2.92 -17.58 1.04
C GLU A 182 -3.12 -16.66 -0.17
N TRP A 183 -2.37 -16.92 -1.25
CA TRP A 183 -2.50 -16.18 -2.48
C TRP A 183 -3.80 -16.55 -3.23
N VAL A 184 -4.60 -15.54 -3.49
CA VAL A 184 -5.89 -15.65 -4.19
C VAL A 184 -6.00 -14.57 -5.26
N TYR A 185 -6.86 -14.79 -6.26
CA TYR A 185 -7.21 -13.73 -7.20
C TYR A 185 -8.09 -12.69 -6.50
N ALA A 186 -7.70 -11.43 -6.62
CA ALA A 186 -8.46 -10.30 -6.07
C ALA A 186 -9.87 -10.17 -6.68
N SER A 187 -10.06 -10.65 -7.91
CA SER A 187 -11.31 -10.58 -8.65
C SER A 187 -12.43 -11.47 -8.07
N ASN A 188 -12.07 -12.62 -7.47
CA ASN A 188 -13.06 -13.64 -7.07
C ASN A 188 -12.70 -14.41 -5.79
N GLY A 189 -11.53 -14.16 -5.17
CA GLY A 189 -11.07 -14.85 -3.97
C GLY A 189 -10.69 -16.33 -4.16
N GLN A 190 -10.62 -16.82 -5.40
CA GLN A 190 -10.19 -18.19 -5.67
C GLN A 190 -8.67 -18.31 -5.54
N PRO A 191 -8.15 -19.47 -5.11
CA PRO A 191 -6.71 -19.71 -5.07
C PRO A 191 -6.05 -19.42 -6.42
N VAL A 192 -4.84 -18.85 -6.39
CA VAL A 192 -4.05 -18.61 -7.60
C VAL A 192 -3.72 -19.94 -8.26
N GLU A 193 -4.01 -20.07 -9.54
CA GLU A 193 -3.68 -21.23 -10.34
C GLU A 193 -2.21 -21.20 -10.78
N PHE A 194 -1.62 -22.37 -10.92
CA PHE A 194 -0.24 -22.53 -11.39
C PHE A 194 -0.22 -23.28 -12.72
N GLY A 195 0.60 -22.82 -13.63
CA GLY A 195 0.82 -23.48 -14.93
C GLY A 195 1.53 -24.82 -14.80
N ASN A 196 1.37 -25.66 -15.83
CA ASN A 196 2.05 -26.97 -15.93
C ASN A 196 3.48 -26.84 -16.47
N ASP A 197 4.07 -25.65 -16.46
CA ASP A 197 5.44 -25.45 -16.88
C ASP A 197 6.44 -26.03 -15.85
N LYS A 198 7.71 -26.13 -16.26
CA LYS A 198 8.79 -26.64 -15.40
C LYS A 198 8.91 -25.90 -14.04
N TYR A 199 8.46 -24.65 -13.98
CA TYR A 199 8.61 -23.76 -12.84
C TYR A 199 7.31 -23.61 -12.05
N GLN A 200 6.19 -24.22 -12.50
CA GLN A 200 4.86 -24.02 -11.91
C GLN A 200 4.56 -22.54 -11.71
N SER A 201 4.77 -21.75 -12.76
CA SER A 201 4.58 -20.31 -12.72
C SER A 201 3.12 -19.96 -12.43
N ALA A 202 2.89 -18.97 -11.58
CA ALA A 202 1.54 -18.48 -11.30
C ALA A 202 0.89 -17.94 -12.58
N ILE A 203 -0.40 -18.20 -12.73
CA ILE A 203 -1.22 -17.62 -13.80
C ILE A 203 -1.80 -16.32 -13.27
N TYR A 204 -1.37 -15.19 -13.83
CA TYR A 204 -1.78 -13.87 -13.35
C TYR A 204 -3.00 -13.33 -14.10
N GLN A 205 -3.77 -12.47 -13.44
CA GLN A 205 -4.94 -11.80 -13.99
C GLN A 205 -4.67 -10.29 -14.14
N TRP A 206 -3.76 -9.95 -15.05
CA TRP A 206 -3.33 -8.58 -15.29
C TRP A 206 -4.47 -7.62 -15.63
N VAL A 207 -5.38 -8.09 -16.48
CA VAL A 207 -6.49 -7.28 -17.01
C VAL A 207 -7.66 -7.27 -16.04
N ALA A 208 -8.12 -6.08 -15.69
CA ALA A 208 -9.31 -5.88 -14.88
C ALA A 208 -10.61 -6.24 -15.63
N ASN A 209 -11.72 -6.32 -14.90
CA ASN A 209 -13.03 -6.60 -15.48
C ASN A 209 -13.52 -5.52 -16.48
N ASP A 210 -13.01 -4.29 -16.35
CA ASP A 210 -13.27 -3.17 -17.27
C ASP A 210 -12.32 -3.13 -18.47
N GLY A 211 -11.39 -4.08 -18.57
CA GLY A 211 -10.39 -4.16 -19.63
C GLY A 211 -9.13 -3.34 -19.38
N SER A 212 -9.02 -2.63 -18.26
CA SER A 212 -7.84 -1.84 -17.91
C SER A 212 -6.73 -2.69 -17.30
N LEU A 213 -5.50 -2.15 -17.32
CA LEU A 213 -4.36 -2.62 -16.57
C LEU A 213 -4.02 -1.59 -15.48
N GLU A 214 -3.48 -2.02 -14.36
CA GLU A 214 -2.98 -1.13 -13.32
C GLU A 214 -1.46 -1.26 -13.19
N TYR A 215 -0.77 -0.12 -13.18
CA TYR A 215 0.68 -0.03 -13.04
C TYR A 215 1.01 0.70 -11.74
N GLN A 216 1.98 0.19 -11.01
CA GLN A 216 2.49 0.80 -9.79
C GLN A 216 3.94 1.20 -10.00
N MET A 217 4.29 2.42 -9.62
CA MET A 217 5.66 2.91 -9.54
C MET A 217 6.00 3.23 -8.10
N ASN A 218 7.16 2.78 -7.68
CA ASN A 218 7.70 3.03 -6.36
C ASN A 218 8.97 3.88 -6.49
N ILE A 219 9.04 4.96 -5.72
CA ILE A 219 10.16 5.89 -5.69
C ILE A 219 10.64 5.99 -4.25
N ARG A 220 11.95 5.82 -4.01
CA ARG A 220 12.60 6.10 -2.72
C ARG A 220 13.38 7.38 -2.85
N PHE A 221 13.11 8.34 -1.99
CA PHE A 221 13.81 9.61 -1.98
C PHE A 221 15.20 9.46 -1.38
N ARG A 222 16.16 10.21 -1.95
CA ARG A 222 17.58 10.13 -1.54
C ARG A 222 17.81 10.77 -0.18
N ASP A 223 17.20 11.91 0.07
CA ASP A 223 17.44 12.75 1.22
C ASP A 223 16.25 12.70 2.18
N ASN A 224 16.52 12.26 3.40
CA ASN A 224 15.55 12.28 4.46
C ASN A 224 15.31 13.72 4.91
N GLY A 225 14.10 14.22 4.74
CA GLY A 225 13.69 15.53 5.22
C GLY A 225 13.60 16.63 4.17
N GLU A 226 14.00 16.39 2.91
CA GLU A 226 13.57 17.27 1.83
C GLU A 226 12.09 17.03 1.52
N HIS A 227 11.33 18.14 1.42
CA HIS A 227 9.92 18.07 1.10
C HIS A 227 9.77 18.06 -0.42
N TYR A 228 9.35 16.93 -0.97
CA TYR A 228 9.05 16.79 -2.40
C TYR A 228 7.59 17.14 -2.71
N TRP A 229 6.68 17.12 -1.73
CA TRP A 229 5.32 17.58 -1.93
C TRP A 229 5.25 19.10 -2.10
N GLY A 230 4.34 19.53 -2.96
CA GLY A 230 4.22 20.89 -3.39
C GLY A 230 5.11 21.24 -4.58
N LYS A 231 5.92 20.28 -5.07
CA LYS A 231 6.74 20.41 -6.27
C LYS A 231 6.07 19.72 -7.45
N GLU A 232 6.42 20.12 -8.66
CA GLU A 232 5.95 19.47 -9.88
C GLU A 232 6.65 18.13 -10.06
N PHE A 233 5.86 17.07 -10.13
CA PHE A 233 6.30 15.74 -10.53
C PHE A 233 5.96 15.54 -12.01
N SER A 234 6.90 15.03 -12.79
CA SER A 234 6.69 14.68 -14.20
C SER A 234 7.18 13.28 -14.51
N ILE A 235 6.46 12.58 -15.37
CA ILE A 235 6.85 11.29 -15.93
C ILE A 235 6.49 11.22 -17.41
N HIS A 236 7.41 10.68 -18.19
CA HIS A 236 7.23 10.35 -19.60
C HIS A 236 7.28 8.84 -19.79
N PHE A 237 6.22 8.25 -20.37
CA PHE A 237 6.23 6.88 -20.83
C PHE A 237 6.41 6.87 -22.34
N ASN A 238 7.39 6.09 -22.83
CA ASN A 238 7.78 6.06 -24.25
C ASN A 238 7.27 4.80 -24.99
N GLY A 239 6.67 3.85 -24.26
CA GLY A 239 6.11 2.66 -24.86
C GLY A 239 5.35 1.78 -23.88
N ILE A 240 4.54 0.88 -24.46
CA ILE A 240 3.89 -0.22 -23.76
C ILE A 240 4.06 -1.51 -24.56
N GLY A 241 4.26 -2.61 -23.88
CA GLY A 241 4.46 -3.91 -24.53
C GLY A 241 4.39 -5.06 -23.54
N VAL A 242 5.29 -6.00 -23.72
CA VAL A 242 5.38 -7.19 -22.88
C VAL A 242 6.81 -7.40 -22.40
N GLY A 243 6.95 -7.81 -21.17
CA GLY A 243 8.24 -8.17 -20.59
C GLY A 243 8.83 -9.40 -21.25
N ALA A 244 10.15 -9.55 -21.12
CA ALA A 244 10.89 -10.66 -21.68
C ALA A 244 10.42 -12.01 -21.10
N GLU A 245 10.36 -13.03 -21.95
CA GLU A 245 10.17 -14.40 -21.48
C GLU A 245 11.39 -14.85 -20.65
N LYS A 246 11.14 -15.24 -19.40
CA LYS A 246 12.10 -15.99 -18.54
C LYS A 246 13.53 -15.43 -18.49
N GLY A 247 13.67 -14.18 -17.99
CA GLY A 247 15.00 -13.62 -17.69
C GLY A 247 15.81 -13.14 -18.89
N GLY A 248 15.15 -12.90 -20.03
CA GLY A 248 15.73 -12.21 -21.16
C GLY A 248 15.89 -10.70 -20.92
N ILE A 249 16.57 -10.02 -21.82
CA ILE A 249 16.66 -8.56 -21.89
C ILE A 249 15.25 -8.02 -22.19
N MET A 250 14.88 -6.86 -21.62
CA MET A 250 13.62 -6.17 -21.93
C MET A 250 13.44 -6.09 -23.44
N GLU A 251 12.29 -6.57 -23.93
CA GLU A 251 11.96 -6.47 -25.35
C GLU A 251 11.61 -5.03 -25.70
N GLU A 252 11.66 -4.71 -27.00
CA GLU A 252 11.19 -3.42 -27.49
C GLU A 252 9.67 -3.28 -27.25
N PRO A 253 9.15 -2.04 -27.04
CA PRO A 253 7.72 -1.83 -26.89
C PRO A 253 6.94 -2.33 -28.11
N LEU A 254 5.79 -2.97 -27.87
CA LEU A 254 4.87 -3.35 -28.95
C LEU A 254 4.18 -2.12 -29.56
N VAL A 255 3.96 -1.11 -28.75
CA VAL A 255 3.42 0.19 -29.14
C VAL A 255 4.34 1.27 -28.58
N SER A 256 5.05 1.97 -29.47
CA SER A 256 5.79 3.17 -29.11
C SER A 256 4.85 4.37 -29.16
N GLY A 257 4.99 5.27 -28.20
CA GLY A 257 4.15 6.48 -28.10
C GLY A 257 4.77 7.48 -27.15
N SER A 258 3.99 8.50 -26.77
CA SER A 258 4.41 9.56 -25.87
C SER A 258 3.26 9.88 -24.92
N TRP A 259 3.43 9.52 -23.65
CA TRP A 259 2.46 9.83 -22.60
C TRP A 259 3.16 10.64 -21.52
N ASP A 260 2.96 11.96 -21.60
CA ASP A 260 3.53 12.93 -20.67
C ASP A 260 2.50 13.26 -19.60
N LEU A 261 2.80 12.91 -18.34
CA LEU A 261 1.99 13.27 -17.19
C LEU A 261 2.79 14.17 -16.24
N HIS A 262 2.13 15.18 -15.69
CA HIS A 262 2.73 16.03 -14.68
C HIS A 262 1.66 16.63 -13.77
N TRP A 263 1.99 16.69 -12.48
CA TRP A 263 1.11 17.23 -11.45
C TRP A 263 1.91 17.66 -10.22
N THR A 264 1.28 18.44 -9.35
CA THR A 264 1.87 18.77 -8.06
C THR A 264 1.86 17.53 -7.14
N LEU A 265 3.02 17.05 -6.75
CA LEU A 265 3.15 15.93 -5.83
C LEU A 265 2.63 16.34 -4.45
N THR A 266 1.60 15.68 -3.99
CA THR A 266 1.01 15.91 -2.67
C THR A 266 1.27 14.71 -1.79
N GLY A 267 1.55 14.95 -0.51
CA GLY A 267 1.89 13.89 0.43
C GLY A 267 1.72 14.34 1.88
N ALA A 268 1.91 13.41 2.80
CA ALA A 268 1.94 13.70 4.23
C ALA A 268 3.34 14.07 4.70
N ASP A 269 3.40 15.10 5.52
CA ASP A 269 4.59 15.38 6.33
C ASP A 269 4.65 14.32 7.44
N SER A 270 5.58 13.37 7.30
CA SER A 270 5.75 12.27 8.25
C SER A 270 6.04 12.78 9.66
N THR A 271 6.72 13.93 9.79
CA THR A 271 7.02 14.52 11.10
C THR A 271 5.78 14.98 11.87
N LYS A 272 4.68 15.24 11.18
CA LYS A 272 3.40 15.63 11.81
C LYS A 272 2.50 14.45 12.16
N ASN A 273 2.69 13.31 11.48
CA ASN A 273 1.89 12.11 11.61
C ASN A 273 2.77 10.92 12.00
N SER A 274 3.76 11.14 12.85
CA SER A 274 4.67 10.13 13.37
C SER A 274 4.74 10.18 14.89
N VAL A 275 5.26 9.10 15.46
CA VAL A 275 5.68 9.02 16.87
C VAL A 275 7.17 8.91 16.91
N THR A 276 7.82 9.82 17.63
CA THR A 276 9.28 9.76 17.86
C THR A 276 9.56 9.12 19.20
N LEU A 277 10.44 8.14 19.21
CA LEU A 277 10.93 7.41 20.37
C LEU A 277 12.41 7.67 20.53
N THR A 278 12.87 7.80 21.75
CA THR A 278 14.30 7.88 22.11
C THR A 278 14.63 6.85 23.21
N PRO A 279 14.48 5.55 22.91
CA PRO A 279 14.53 4.51 23.94
C PRO A 279 15.94 4.35 24.53
N ASN A 280 16.98 4.63 23.75
CA ASN A 280 18.38 4.40 24.13
C ASN A 280 18.58 2.98 24.69
N MET A 281 18.06 1.99 23.97
CA MET A 281 18.02 0.58 24.37
C MET A 281 18.86 -0.28 23.43
N GLU A 282 19.63 -1.19 24.01
CA GLU A 282 20.33 -2.24 23.26
C GLU A 282 19.33 -3.25 22.68
N ILE A 283 19.56 -3.66 21.45
CA ILE A 283 18.71 -4.64 20.75
C ILE A 283 19.30 -6.02 20.94
N GLY A 284 18.77 -6.76 21.90
CA GLY A 284 19.22 -8.09 22.26
C GLY A 284 20.75 -8.12 22.49
N ASP A 285 21.41 -9.13 21.90
CA ASP A 285 22.88 -9.30 21.96
C ASP A 285 23.55 -8.79 20.66
N SER A 286 22.92 -7.86 19.92
CA SER A 286 23.39 -7.42 18.61
C SER A 286 24.58 -6.45 18.67
N GLY A 287 24.87 -5.84 19.84
CA GLY A 287 25.79 -4.71 19.98
C GLY A 287 25.29 -3.42 19.32
N LEU A 288 24.00 -3.37 19.00
CA LEU A 288 23.33 -2.18 18.46
C LEU A 288 22.42 -1.57 19.51
N THR A 289 22.55 -0.28 19.72
CA THR A 289 21.65 0.51 20.57
C THR A 289 20.73 1.34 19.68
N LEU A 290 19.41 1.17 19.82
CA LEU A 290 18.43 2.06 19.20
C LEU A 290 18.41 3.39 19.95
N LEU A 291 18.92 4.44 19.32
CA LEU A 291 18.94 5.79 19.89
C LEU A 291 17.62 6.51 19.67
N GLU A 292 17.09 6.43 18.45
CA GLU A 292 15.89 7.13 18.02
C GLU A 292 15.12 6.27 17.00
N ALA A 293 13.81 6.31 17.06
CA ALA A 293 12.96 5.83 15.99
C ALA A 293 11.82 6.82 15.76
N GLU A 294 11.60 7.20 14.52
CA GLU A 294 10.44 7.94 14.04
C GLU A 294 9.53 6.97 13.27
N VAL A 295 8.35 6.70 13.81
CA VAL A 295 7.39 5.75 13.25
C VAL A 295 6.26 6.53 12.60
N GLY A 296 6.27 6.62 11.29
CA GLY A 296 5.19 7.20 10.47
C GLY A 296 4.16 6.15 10.04
N GLN A 297 3.19 6.57 9.25
CA GLN A 297 2.13 5.69 8.76
C GLN A 297 2.63 4.64 7.74
N LYS A 298 3.63 4.99 6.93
CA LYS A 298 4.20 4.13 5.87
C LYS A 298 5.67 3.82 6.11
N THR A 299 6.42 4.78 6.61
CA THR A 299 7.87 4.70 6.75
C THR A 299 8.29 4.84 8.20
N ILE A 300 9.32 4.10 8.57
CA ILE A 300 9.98 4.16 9.87
C ILE A 300 11.43 4.56 9.62
N ARG A 301 11.90 5.60 10.29
CA ARG A 301 13.30 5.96 10.35
C ARG A 301 13.87 5.57 11.71
N ALA A 302 14.94 4.83 11.75
CA ALA A 302 15.58 4.42 12.99
C ALA A 302 17.10 4.76 12.97
N VAL A 303 17.59 5.24 14.10
CA VAL A 303 18.99 5.63 14.31
C VAL A 303 19.60 4.69 15.32
N TYR A 304 20.67 4.01 14.90
CA TYR A 304 21.37 3.03 15.71
C TYR A 304 22.80 3.46 15.96
N GLN A 305 23.30 3.15 17.16
CA GLN A 305 24.72 3.22 17.50
C GLN A 305 25.26 1.80 17.69
N SER A 306 26.42 1.52 17.12
CA SER A 306 27.11 0.23 17.28
C SER A 306 28.22 0.35 18.32
N ASP A 307 28.45 -0.70 19.09
CA ASP A 307 29.63 -0.87 19.95
C ASP A 307 30.81 -1.50 19.22
N HIS A 308 30.61 -1.98 17.97
CA HIS A 308 31.64 -2.63 17.15
C HIS A 308 32.31 -1.66 16.20
N ASP A 309 33.60 -1.92 15.91
CA ASP A 309 34.32 -1.22 14.87
C ASP A 309 33.92 -1.72 13.49
N TRP A 310 33.88 -0.81 12.50
CA TRP A 310 33.59 -1.17 11.12
C TRP A 310 34.75 -1.96 10.51
N ASP A 311 34.49 -3.20 10.14
CA ASP A 311 35.51 -4.08 9.51
C ASP A 311 35.11 -4.43 8.06
N GLY A 312 34.55 -3.49 7.35
CA GLY A 312 34.21 -3.58 5.91
C GLY A 312 32.88 -4.29 5.60
N TRP A 313 32.64 -4.55 4.32
CA TRP A 313 31.40 -5.04 3.73
C TRP A 313 30.78 -6.31 4.34
N LYS A 314 31.56 -7.13 5.03
CA LYS A 314 31.07 -8.33 5.71
C LYS A 314 30.16 -8.04 6.91
N GLN A 315 30.24 -6.84 7.46
CA GLN A 315 29.41 -6.46 8.61
C GLN A 315 28.12 -5.76 8.21
N LEU A 316 27.98 -5.28 6.97
CA LEU A 316 26.73 -4.72 6.45
C LEU A 316 25.56 -5.74 6.53
N GLU A 317 25.81 -7.02 6.22
CA GLU A 317 24.81 -8.07 6.38
C GLU A 317 24.51 -8.40 7.86
N MET A 318 25.42 -8.07 8.79
CA MET A 318 25.26 -8.32 10.24
C MET A 318 24.70 -7.09 10.99
N LEU A 319 24.78 -5.91 10.40
CA LEU A 319 24.38 -4.65 11.03
C LEU A 319 22.95 -4.21 10.65
N SER A 320 22.25 -4.95 9.77
CA SER A 320 20.85 -4.71 9.57
C SER A 320 20.14 -5.06 10.88
N PRO A 321 19.80 -4.06 11.71
CA PRO A 321 19.06 -4.36 12.92
C PRO A 321 17.77 -5.01 12.44
N GLY A 322 17.51 -6.21 12.91
CA GLY A 322 16.41 -7.03 12.42
C GLY A 322 15.03 -6.53 12.83
N LEU A 323 14.77 -5.20 12.66
CA LEU A 323 13.41 -4.69 12.79
C LEU A 323 12.55 -5.38 11.74
N TYR A 324 11.65 -6.21 12.22
CA TYR A 324 10.88 -7.13 11.40
C TYR A 324 9.42 -6.67 11.25
N GLN A 325 8.86 -6.18 12.33
CA GLN A 325 7.45 -5.75 12.34
C GLN A 325 7.20 -4.68 13.41
N ILE A 326 6.13 -3.93 13.20
CA ILE A 326 5.54 -3.01 14.15
C ILE A 326 4.30 -3.68 14.75
N CYS A 327 4.25 -3.79 16.07
CA CYS A 327 3.12 -4.38 16.78
C CYS A 327 2.11 -3.30 17.17
N MET A 328 0.83 -3.64 17.07
CA MET A 328 -0.29 -2.77 17.39
C MET A 328 -0.96 -3.19 18.69
N LYS A 329 -1.62 -2.26 19.37
CA LYS A 329 -2.32 -2.50 20.67
C LYS A 329 -3.44 -3.54 20.60
N ASP A 330 -3.98 -3.81 19.41
CA ASP A 330 -4.99 -4.85 19.19
C ASP A 330 -4.38 -6.26 19.00
N GLY A 331 -3.04 -6.36 19.03
CA GLY A 331 -2.29 -7.58 18.84
C GLY A 331 -1.97 -7.90 17.38
N SER A 332 -2.40 -7.08 16.44
CA SER A 332 -1.98 -7.19 15.03
C SER A 332 -0.53 -6.70 14.87
N ALA A 333 0.09 -7.04 13.74
CA ALA A 333 1.42 -6.56 13.42
C ALA A 333 1.54 -6.29 11.92
N VAL A 334 2.31 -5.26 11.57
CA VAL A 334 2.63 -4.89 10.19
C VAL A 334 4.12 -5.14 9.97
N ARG A 335 4.44 -5.95 8.98
CA ARG A 335 5.82 -6.23 8.59
C ARG A 335 6.46 -5.00 7.97
N VAL A 336 7.77 -4.86 8.21
CA VAL A 336 8.58 -3.80 7.61
C VAL A 336 9.79 -4.41 6.90
N VAL A 337 10.29 -3.69 5.91
CA VAL A 337 11.50 -4.05 5.17
C VAL A 337 12.44 -2.85 5.12
N PRO A 338 13.75 -3.04 5.29
CA PRO A 338 14.72 -1.96 5.13
C PRO A 338 14.75 -1.53 3.67
N THR A 339 14.75 -0.23 3.43
CA THR A 339 14.75 0.36 2.08
C THR A 339 15.96 1.23 1.81
N GLN A 340 16.51 1.85 2.85
CA GLN A 340 17.68 2.71 2.74
C GLN A 340 18.50 2.65 4.02
N GLU A 341 19.82 2.68 3.85
CA GLU A 341 20.79 2.74 4.94
C GLU A 341 21.74 3.93 4.70
N ASN A 342 22.00 4.71 5.75
CA ASN A 342 22.87 5.87 5.71
C ASN A 342 23.93 5.74 6.80
N TYR A 343 25.19 5.67 6.38
CA TYR A 343 26.37 5.52 7.24
C TYR A 343 27.23 6.79 7.32
N ALA A 344 26.71 7.94 6.92
CA ALA A 344 27.49 9.20 6.91
C ALA A 344 28.10 9.56 8.25
N ARG A 345 27.53 9.09 9.38
CA ARG A 345 28.02 9.33 10.74
C ARG A 345 28.79 8.14 11.33
N TRP A 346 29.06 7.11 10.55
CA TRP A 346 29.66 5.87 11.07
C TRP A 346 31.07 6.07 11.56
N GLU A 347 31.96 6.68 10.76
CA GLU A 347 33.38 6.83 11.10
C GLU A 347 33.60 7.68 12.36
N ALA A 348 32.76 8.70 12.56
CA ALA A 348 32.89 9.63 13.68
C ALA A 348 32.19 9.16 14.95
N GLU A 349 31.01 8.56 14.83
CA GLU A 349 30.09 8.35 15.94
C GLU A 349 29.58 6.89 16.03
N ARG A 350 29.93 6.02 15.07
CA ARG A 350 29.42 4.65 14.93
C ARG A 350 27.90 4.61 14.80
N ILE A 351 27.33 5.62 14.18
CA ILE A 351 25.89 5.75 13.96
C ILE A 351 25.56 5.34 12.54
N CYS A 352 24.55 4.47 12.42
CA CYS A 352 23.85 4.22 11.16
C CYS A 352 22.38 4.63 11.29
N GLU A 353 21.82 5.09 10.19
CA GLU A 353 20.42 5.41 10.05
C GLU A 353 19.79 4.46 9.03
N VAL A 354 18.70 3.84 9.38
CA VAL A 354 18.00 2.89 8.51
C VAL A 354 16.57 3.35 8.33
N THR A 355 16.14 3.43 7.09
CA THR A 355 14.75 3.66 6.72
C THR A 355 14.10 2.34 6.37
N TYR A 356 12.95 2.08 6.97
CA TYR A 356 12.11 0.92 6.69
C TYR A 356 10.79 1.37 6.11
N GLU A 357 10.18 0.51 5.33
CA GLU A 357 8.81 0.69 4.88
C GLU A 357 7.92 -0.45 5.33
N THR A 358 6.64 -0.13 5.51
CA THR A 358 5.62 -1.14 5.71
C THR A 358 5.49 -2.00 4.46
N PHE A 359 5.48 -3.33 4.65
CA PHE A 359 5.44 -4.28 3.55
C PHE A 359 4.01 -4.66 3.14
N ASP A 360 3.11 -4.75 4.10
CA ASP A 360 1.76 -5.29 3.92
C ASP A 360 0.68 -4.48 4.64
N GLY A 361 0.93 -3.19 4.87
CA GLY A 361 -0.04 -2.33 5.55
C GLY A 361 0.36 -0.87 5.63
N ILE A 362 -0.57 -0.06 6.11
CA ILE A 362 -0.36 1.30 6.59
C ILE A 362 -0.65 1.29 8.09
N LEU A 363 0.20 1.94 8.87
CA LEU A 363 0.09 1.96 10.33
C LEU A 363 -0.96 2.95 10.82
N ASP A 364 -1.75 2.54 11.79
CA ASP A 364 -2.44 3.48 12.68
C ASP A 364 -1.46 3.94 13.76
N VAL A 365 -0.84 5.08 13.57
CA VAL A 365 0.18 5.62 14.47
C VAL A 365 -0.35 5.82 15.90
N SER A 366 -1.66 5.99 16.08
CA SER A 366 -2.28 6.12 17.40
C SER A 366 -2.42 4.79 18.16
N ALA A 367 -2.34 3.68 17.44
CA ALA A 367 -2.52 2.33 17.94
C ALA A 367 -1.21 1.52 18.07
N LEU A 368 -0.06 2.18 17.92
CA LEU A 368 1.26 1.54 18.06
C LEU A 368 1.47 1.00 19.49
N ASP A 369 2.08 -0.19 19.59
CA ASP A 369 2.44 -0.84 20.86
C ASP A 369 3.96 -0.99 21.01
N SER A 370 4.61 -1.67 20.09
CA SER A 370 6.05 -1.94 20.16
C SER A 370 6.70 -2.16 18.81
N LEU A 371 8.03 -1.96 18.76
CA LEU A 371 8.91 -2.39 17.68
C LEU A 371 9.39 -3.81 17.97
N ALA A 372 9.29 -4.73 17.02
CA ALA A 372 9.72 -6.12 17.19
C ALA A 372 10.95 -6.42 16.31
N TYR A 373 12.05 -6.71 16.97
CA TYR A 373 13.33 -7.07 16.35
C TYR A 373 13.51 -8.58 16.32
N ASP A 374 13.83 -9.13 15.12
CA ASP A 374 13.99 -10.58 14.94
C ASP A 374 15.29 -11.07 15.62
N LYS A 375 15.15 -11.99 16.58
CA LYS A 375 16.27 -12.68 17.24
C LYS A 375 16.68 -13.96 16.52
N GLY A 376 15.91 -14.36 15.53
CA GLY A 376 16.09 -15.61 14.82
C GLY A 376 14.78 -16.37 14.69
N SER A 377 14.84 -17.46 13.93
CA SER A 377 13.66 -18.29 13.67
C SER A 377 14.00 -19.76 13.70
N GLU A 378 13.04 -20.55 14.19
CA GLU A 378 13.10 -22.01 14.22
C GLU A 378 11.97 -22.59 13.37
N ILE A 379 12.15 -23.84 12.91
CA ILE A 379 11.07 -24.58 12.26
C ILE A 379 10.24 -25.26 13.33
N GLY A 380 8.99 -24.82 13.48
CA GLY A 380 8.03 -25.42 14.40
C GLY A 380 7.66 -26.86 14.04
N ALA A 381 6.98 -27.54 14.96
CA ALA A 381 6.56 -28.94 14.77
C ALA A 381 5.58 -29.12 13.60
N ASP A 382 4.91 -28.06 13.18
CA ASP A 382 4.02 -27.99 12.00
C ASP A 382 4.75 -27.69 10.68
N GLY A 383 6.10 -27.59 10.71
CA GLY A 383 6.93 -27.25 9.56
C GLY A 383 6.94 -25.76 9.21
N LYS A 384 6.27 -24.90 9.98
CA LYS A 384 6.26 -23.45 9.77
C LYS A 384 7.44 -22.81 10.49
N ARG A 385 7.93 -21.70 9.91
CA ARG A 385 8.95 -20.86 10.54
C ARG A 385 8.31 -20.02 11.64
N VAL A 386 8.86 -20.09 12.85
CA VAL A 386 8.45 -19.31 14.01
C VAL A 386 9.58 -18.37 14.37
N HIS A 387 9.34 -17.07 14.35
CA HIS A 387 10.29 -16.04 14.73
C HIS A 387 10.19 -15.76 16.24
N THR A 388 11.31 -15.44 16.84
CA THR A 388 11.38 -14.91 18.22
C THR A 388 11.81 -13.45 18.15
N PHE A 389 11.29 -12.60 19.04
CA PHE A 389 11.49 -11.16 18.98
C PHE A 389 11.96 -10.58 20.30
N ASP A 390 12.79 -9.53 20.20
CA ASP A 390 12.94 -8.52 21.23
C ASP A 390 11.98 -7.37 20.95
N TYR A 391 11.28 -6.93 21.99
CA TYR A 391 10.28 -5.87 21.87
C TYR A 391 10.75 -4.58 22.54
N ILE A 392 10.70 -3.48 21.78
CA ILE A 392 10.92 -2.12 22.31
C ILE A 392 9.56 -1.45 22.38
N PRO A 393 9.02 -1.17 23.60
CA PRO A 393 7.70 -0.58 23.74
C PRO A 393 7.65 0.84 23.23
N ILE A 394 6.55 1.22 22.64
CA ILE A 394 6.18 2.57 22.23
C ILE A 394 5.31 3.13 23.34
N SER A 395 5.92 3.84 24.30
CA SER A 395 5.23 4.39 25.48
C SER A 395 4.74 5.82 25.25
#